data_2d3a6ff25016d946adf133e4af217da7
#
_entry.id   2d3a6ff25016d946adf133e4af217da7
#
_cell.length_a   1.000
_cell.length_b   1.000
_cell.length_c   1.000
_cell.angle_alpha   90.00
_cell.angle_beta   90.00
_cell.angle_gamma   90.00
#
_symmetry.space_group_name_H-M   'P 1'
#
loop_
_entity.id
_entity.type
_entity.pdbx_description
1 polymer ?
#
loop_
_entity_poly.entity_id
_entity_poly.type
_entity_poly.pdbx_seq_one_letter_code
_entity_poly.pdbx_strand_id
1 'polypeptide(L)'
;MGWYIAALVDVLEFMPREHADYPAMHRILNEVAAGLKRWQDPKSGVWYQLLQYDHSMAADGKGDTISGKVYNVGTQPNYLESSASAIFTYAFLKGIRLGLLDKDEYLPVAEKAYNGI
;
A
#
# COMPACT_ATOMS: atom_id res chain seq x y z
N MET A 1 -4.33 4.00 -4.74
CA MET A 1 -3.90 2.67 -4.21
C MET A 1 -4.74 2.23 -3.01
N GLY A 2 -5.03 3.08 -2.03
CA GLY A 2 -5.79 2.71 -0.84
C GLY A 2 -7.13 2.04 -1.13
N TRP A 3 -7.98 2.67 -1.89
CA TRP A 3 -9.28 2.11 -2.26
C TRP A 3 -9.19 0.78 -3.03
N TYR A 4 -8.11 0.59 -3.78
CA TYR A 4 -7.90 -0.64 -4.53
C TYR A 4 -7.67 -1.85 -3.60
N ILE A 5 -6.75 -1.71 -2.62
CA ILE A 5 -6.49 -2.81 -1.68
C ILE A 5 -7.67 -3.03 -0.72
N ALA A 6 -8.38 -1.96 -0.31
CA ALA A 6 -9.59 -2.09 0.49
C ALA A 6 -10.64 -2.90 -0.27
N ALA A 7 -10.89 -2.56 -1.55
CA ALA A 7 -11.83 -3.31 -2.38
C ALA A 7 -11.44 -4.78 -2.53
N LEU A 8 -10.15 -5.10 -2.67
CA LEU A 8 -9.69 -6.49 -2.77
C LEU A 8 -10.04 -7.30 -1.51
N VAL A 9 -9.75 -6.80 -0.32
CA VAL A 9 -10.07 -7.52 0.92
C VAL A 9 -11.58 -7.59 1.18
N ASP A 10 -12.33 -6.56 0.79
CA ASP A 10 -13.78 -6.52 0.97
C ASP A 10 -14.49 -7.49 0.01
N VAL A 11 -14.08 -7.53 -1.25
CA VAL A 11 -14.63 -8.47 -2.24
C VAL A 11 -14.29 -9.91 -1.86
N LEU A 12 -13.04 -10.19 -1.49
CA LEU A 12 -12.60 -11.54 -1.12
C LEU A 12 -13.29 -12.09 0.13
N GLU A 13 -13.80 -11.23 1.02
CA GLU A 13 -14.61 -11.66 2.17
C GLU A 13 -15.92 -12.36 1.73
N PHE A 14 -16.54 -11.87 0.69
CA PHE A 14 -17.85 -12.36 0.21
C PHE A 14 -17.76 -13.25 -1.04
N MET A 15 -16.63 -13.25 -1.73
CA MET A 15 -16.43 -14.04 -2.94
C MET A 15 -16.32 -15.54 -2.58
N PRO A 16 -17.14 -16.39 -3.20
CA PRO A 16 -17.01 -17.84 -2.98
C PRO A 16 -15.60 -18.34 -3.34
N ARG A 17 -15.02 -19.17 -2.50
CA ARG A 17 -13.66 -19.72 -2.73
C ARG A 17 -13.58 -20.57 -3.99
N GLU A 18 -14.71 -21.15 -4.42
CA GLU A 18 -14.85 -21.97 -5.63
C GLU A 18 -14.97 -21.14 -6.91
N HIS A 19 -15.15 -19.81 -6.79
CA HIS A 19 -15.23 -18.92 -7.94
C HIS A 19 -13.94 -18.99 -8.76
N ALA A 20 -14.08 -19.08 -10.09
CA ALA A 20 -12.94 -19.26 -10.99
C ALA A 20 -11.85 -18.17 -10.84
N ASP A 21 -12.24 -16.93 -10.53
CA ASP A 21 -11.34 -15.82 -10.39
C ASP A 21 -10.78 -15.63 -8.97
N TYR A 22 -11.25 -16.41 -7.97
CA TYR A 22 -10.80 -16.26 -6.59
C TYR A 22 -9.27 -16.38 -6.44
N PRO A 23 -8.60 -17.39 -7.05
CA PRO A 23 -7.14 -17.50 -6.94
C PRO A 23 -6.40 -16.31 -7.53
N ALA A 24 -6.90 -15.74 -8.63
CA ALA A 24 -6.31 -14.57 -9.25
C ALA A 24 -6.45 -13.32 -8.36
N MET A 25 -7.63 -13.10 -7.80
CA MET A 25 -7.89 -11.99 -6.87
C MET A 25 -7.03 -12.10 -5.61
N HIS A 26 -6.92 -13.30 -5.03
CA HIS A 26 -6.10 -13.55 -3.85
C HIS A 26 -4.60 -13.31 -4.15
N ARG A 27 -4.12 -13.74 -5.31
CA ARG A 27 -2.75 -13.46 -5.76
C ARG A 27 -2.49 -11.96 -5.87
N ILE A 28 -3.40 -11.22 -6.51
CA ILE A 28 -3.28 -9.76 -6.66
C ILE A 28 -3.23 -9.08 -5.30
N LEU A 29 -4.06 -9.50 -4.34
CA LEU A 29 -4.00 -8.97 -2.98
C LEU A 29 -2.61 -9.15 -2.36
N ASN A 30 -2.03 -10.34 -2.48
CA ASN A 30 -0.70 -10.62 -1.93
C ASN A 30 0.41 -9.83 -2.63
N GLU A 31 0.34 -9.65 -3.94
CA GLU A 31 1.29 -8.83 -4.70
C GLU A 31 1.23 -7.35 -4.27
N VAL A 32 0.02 -6.82 -4.11
CA VAL A 32 -0.17 -5.44 -3.63
C VAL A 32 0.33 -5.28 -2.20
N ALA A 33 0.02 -6.22 -1.32
CA ALA A 33 0.47 -6.21 0.06
C ALA A 33 2.01 -6.24 0.17
N ALA A 34 2.67 -7.09 -0.62
CA ALA A 34 4.12 -7.15 -0.68
C ALA A 34 4.73 -5.84 -1.20
N GLY A 35 4.13 -5.23 -2.21
CA GLY A 35 4.54 -3.92 -2.72
C GLY A 35 4.41 -2.83 -1.67
N LEU A 36 3.31 -2.77 -0.95
CA LEU A 36 3.10 -1.81 0.13
C LEU A 36 4.08 -2.01 1.28
N LYS A 37 4.31 -3.25 1.72
CA LYS A 37 5.32 -3.57 2.73
C LYS A 37 6.70 -3.04 2.32
N ARG A 38 7.08 -3.23 1.06
CA ARG A 38 8.37 -2.76 0.52
C ARG A 38 8.53 -1.24 0.60
N TRP A 39 7.44 -0.48 0.40
CA TRP A 39 7.47 0.97 0.33
C TRP A 39 7.03 1.67 1.62
N GLN A 40 6.82 0.93 2.70
CA GLN A 40 6.56 1.50 4.02
C GLN A 40 7.77 2.31 4.49
N ASP A 41 7.57 3.56 4.86
CA ASP A 41 8.66 4.37 5.41
C ASP A 41 9.18 3.76 6.72
N PRO A 42 10.48 3.44 6.80
CA PRO A 42 11.03 2.75 7.97
C PRO A 42 11.03 3.59 9.25
N LYS A 43 10.97 4.92 9.15
CA LYS A 43 10.99 5.81 10.31
C LYS A 43 9.60 6.05 10.88
N SER A 44 8.67 6.46 10.03
CA SER A 44 7.31 6.80 10.44
C SER A 44 6.36 5.60 10.50
N GLY A 45 6.61 4.57 9.69
CA GLY A 45 5.72 3.43 9.56
C GLY A 45 4.55 3.64 8.60
N VAL A 46 4.36 4.85 8.08
CA VAL A 46 3.32 5.18 7.10
C VAL A 46 3.90 5.32 5.69
N TRP A 47 3.12 5.75 4.73
CA TRP A 47 3.55 5.83 3.33
C TRP A 47 3.51 7.25 2.80
N TYR A 48 4.43 7.52 1.89
CA TYR A 48 4.42 8.77 1.12
C TYR A 48 3.29 8.77 0.08
N GLN A 49 2.82 9.97 -0.28
CA GLN A 49 1.81 10.18 -1.32
C GLN A 49 2.22 9.53 -2.64
N LEU A 50 3.48 9.67 -3.03
CA LEU A 50 4.09 8.97 -4.15
C LEU A 50 4.98 7.86 -3.58
N LEU A 51 4.50 6.62 -3.63
CA LEU A 51 5.08 5.48 -2.91
C LEU A 51 6.56 5.22 -3.22
N GLN A 52 6.95 5.33 -4.49
CA GLN A 52 8.31 5.03 -4.94
C GLN A 52 9.30 6.18 -4.77
N TYR A 53 8.88 7.28 -4.17
CA TYR A 53 9.72 8.45 -3.93
C TYR A 53 9.77 8.79 -2.45
N ASP A 54 10.92 9.27 -2.01
CA ASP A 54 11.05 9.88 -0.70
C ASP A 54 10.72 11.39 -0.75
N HIS A 55 10.81 12.05 0.40
CA HIS A 55 10.55 13.48 0.51
C HIS A 55 11.54 14.36 -0.28
N SER A 56 12.73 13.86 -0.61
CA SER A 56 13.77 14.63 -1.28
C SER A 56 13.49 14.84 -2.77
N MET A 57 12.77 13.91 -3.39
CA MET A 57 12.60 13.87 -4.84
C MET A 57 11.68 14.95 -5.40
N ALA A 58 10.75 15.46 -4.60
CA ALA A 58 9.85 16.51 -5.03
C ALA A 58 10.39 17.94 -4.76
N ALA A 59 11.43 18.08 -3.98
CA ALA A 59 11.88 19.37 -3.46
C ALA A 59 12.55 20.27 -4.50
N ASP A 60 13.13 19.72 -5.56
CA ASP A 60 13.86 20.48 -6.57
C ASP A 60 13.07 20.82 -7.84
N GLY A 61 11.84 20.35 -7.94
CA GLY A 61 10.96 20.61 -9.08
C GLY A 61 11.42 20.02 -10.42
N LYS A 62 12.48 19.22 -10.43
CA LYS A 62 13.04 18.68 -11.68
C LYS A 62 12.26 17.53 -12.25
N GLY A 63 11.35 16.95 -11.46
CA GLY A 63 10.61 15.77 -11.87
C GLY A 63 11.49 14.52 -11.89
N ASP A 64 10.88 13.40 -12.22
CA ASP A 64 11.59 12.13 -12.37
C ASP A 64 11.31 11.51 -13.75
N THR A 65 12.18 10.62 -14.17
CA THR A 65 12.05 9.92 -15.45
C THR A 65 11.53 8.52 -15.22
N ILE A 66 10.31 8.27 -15.67
CA ILE A 66 9.70 6.94 -15.69
C ILE A 66 9.52 6.51 -17.14
N SER A 67 10.11 5.38 -17.51
CA SER A 67 10.01 4.84 -18.87
C SER A 67 10.42 5.86 -19.97
N GLY A 68 11.46 6.65 -19.73
CA GLY A 68 11.97 7.65 -20.67
C GLY A 68 11.15 8.93 -20.76
N LYS A 69 10.10 9.08 -19.94
CA LYS A 69 9.30 10.32 -19.84
C LYS A 69 9.59 11.03 -18.53
N VAL A 70 9.78 12.34 -18.60
CA VAL A 70 9.94 13.18 -17.40
C VAL A 70 8.56 13.52 -16.84
N TYR A 71 8.34 13.18 -15.57
CA TYR A 71 7.14 13.53 -14.83
C TYR A 71 7.50 14.58 -13.78
N ASN A 72 6.85 15.73 -13.84
CA ASN A 72 7.01 16.76 -12.84
C ASN A 72 6.12 16.42 -11.64
N VAL A 73 6.72 16.16 -10.49
CA VAL A 73 6.00 15.92 -9.22
C VAL A 73 5.60 17.23 -8.52
N GLY A 74 5.83 18.36 -9.16
CA GLY A 74 5.48 19.68 -8.65
C GLY A 74 6.55 20.28 -7.76
N THR A 75 6.21 21.42 -7.14
CA THR A 75 7.11 22.19 -6.27
C THR A 75 6.97 21.82 -4.80
N GLN A 76 5.98 21.01 -4.46
CA GLN A 76 5.77 20.58 -3.07
C GLN A 76 6.55 19.30 -2.81
N PRO A 77 7.21 19.19 -1.65
CA PRO A 77 7.84 17.93 -1.23
C PRO A 77 6.83 16.78 -1.19
N ASN A 78 7.27 15.57 -1.52
CA ASN A 78 6.47 14.38 -1.27
C ASN A 78 6.24 14.25 0.25
N TYR A 79 5.01 14.03 0.65
CA TYR A 79 4.62 14.02 2.07
C TYR A 79 4.07 12.65 2.50
N LEU A 80 4.14 12.38 3.80
CA LEU A 80 3.53 11.21 4.41
C LEU A 80 2.01 11.39 4.38
N GLU A 81 1.32 10.42 3.77
CA GLU A 81 -0.12 10.52 3.51
C GLU A 81 -0.88 9.62 4.50
N SER A 82 -1.60 10.23 5.44
CA SER A 82 -2.25 9.52 6.54
C SER A 82 -3.51 8.78 6.13
N SER A 83 -4.30 9.31 5.19
CA SER A 83 -5.56 8.67 4.81
C SER A 83 -5.34 7.35 4.06
N ALA A 84 -4.42 7.32 3.11
CA ALA A 84 -4.05 6.08 2.43
C ALA A 84 -3.38 5.11 3.40
N SER A 85 -2.54 5.60 4.31
CA SER A 85 -1.88 4.77 5.33
C SER A 85 -2.90 4.10 6.26
N ALA A 86 -3.95 4.80 6.66
CA ALA A 86 -5.05 4.22 7.43
C ALA A 86 -5.80 3.13 6.65
N ILE A 87 -6.06 3.36 5.36
CA ILE A 87 -6.70 2.37 4.50
C ILE A 87 -5.80 1.14 4.29
N PHE A 88 -4.50 1.31 4.11
CA PHE A 88 -3.55 0.18 4.03
C PHE A 88 -3.53 -0.62 5.33
N THR A 89 -3.50 0.06 6.48
CA THR A 89 -3.56 -0.58 7.80
C THR A 89 -4.83 -1.41 7.95
N TYR A 90 -5.99 -0.85 7.60
CA TYR A 90 -7.26 -1.57 7.57
C TYR A 90 -7.17 -2.84 6.70
N ALA A 91 -6.66 -2.70 5.47
CA ALA A 91 -6.57 -3.82 4.54
C ALA A 91 -5.64 -4.93 5.04
N PHE A 92 -4.50 -4.59 5.64
CA PHE A 92 -3.60 -5.57 6.27
C PHE A 92 -4.29 -6.31 7.40
N LEU A 93 -4.90 -5.60 8.35
CA LEU A 93 -5.55 -6.20 9.52
C LEU A 93 -6.74 -7.06 9.10
N LYS A 94 -7.55 -6.59 8.16
CA LYS A 94 -8.67 -7.38 7.62
C LYS A 94 -8.19 -8.60 6.84
N GLY A 95 -7.17 -8.46 6.00
CA GLY A 95 -6.58 -9.57 5.26
C GLY A 95 -6.02 -10.65 6.18
N ILE A 96 -5.36 -10.27 7.28
CA ILE A 96 -4.89 -11.20 8.32
C ILE A 96 -6.07 -11.90 9.00
N ARG A 97 -7.09 -11.14 9.43
CA ARG A 97 -8.28 -11.68 10.10
C ARG A 97 -9.01 -12.71 9.23
N LEU A 98 -9.08 -12.48 7.93
CA LEU A 98 -9.72 -13.39 6.96
C LEU A 98 -8.83 -14.56 6.51
N GLY A 99 -7.57 -14.62 6.97
CA GLY A 99 -6.61 -15.64 6.53
C GLY A 99 -6.13 -15.46 5.08
N LEU A 100 -6.27 -14.25 4.52
CA LEU A 100 -5.87 -13.91 3.16
C LEU A 100 -4.41 -13.46 3.07
N LEU A 101 -3.89 -12.93 4.17
CA LEU A 101 -2.51 -12.47 4.32
C LEU A 101 -1.84 -13.18 5.50
N ASP A 102 -0.56 -13.47 5.35
CA ASP A 102 0.23 -14.11 6.41
C ASP A 102 0.37 -13.18 7.62
N LYS A 103 -0.03 -13.68 8.80
CA LYS A 103 -0.03 -12.90 10.03
C LYS A 103 1.38 -12.52 10.47
N ASP A 104 2.31 -13.44 10.43
CA ASP A 104 3.68 -13.21 10.94
C ASP A 104 4.42 -12.22 10.06
N GLU A 105 4.10 -12.19 8.78
CA GLU A 105 4.69 -11.25 7.83
C GLU A 105 4.07 -9.86 7.91
N TYR A 106 2.75 -9.74 7.99
CA TYR A 106 2.05 -8.46 7.79
C TYR A 106 1.55 -7.79 9.07
N LEU A 107 1.44 -8.50 10.20
CA LEU A 107 1.05 -7.87 11.46
C LEU A 107 2.06 -6.79 11.91
N PRO A 108 3.39 -7.02 11.84
CA PRO A 108 4.36 -5.96 12.18
C PRO A 108 4.24 -4.72 11.28
N VAL A 109 3.90 -4.90 10.00
CA VAL A 109 3.67 -3.80 9.05
C VAL A 109 2.45 -2.97 9.48
N ALA A 110 1.35 -3.66 9.81
CA ALA A 110 0.11 -3.00 10.23
C ALA A 110 0.26 -2.28 11.57
N GLU A 111 0.92 -2.91 12.57
CA GLU A 111 1.16 -2.30 13.89
C GLU A 111 2.04 -1.06 13.77
N LYS A 112 3.10 -1.12 12.96
CA LYS A 112 3.98 0.01 12.72
C LYS A 112 3.23 1.16 12.04
N ALA A 113 2.37 0.86 11.08
CA ALA A 113 1.54 1.85 10.40
C ALA A 113 0.52 2.48 11.36
N TYR A 114 -0.16 1.67 12.17
CA TYR A 114 -1.11 2.15 13.16
C TYR A 114 -0.49 3.12 14.17
N ASN A 115 0.73 2.83 14.60
CA ASN A 115 1.47 3.71 15.52
C ASN A 115 2.01 4.98 14.84
N GLY A 116 2.11 4.99 13.51
CA GLY A 116 2.60 6.12 12.72
C GLY A 116 1.51 7.11 12.27
N ILE A 117 0.23 6.71 12.36
CA ILE A 117 -0.92 7.54 11.99
C ILE A 117 -1.26 8.48 13.15
#